data_438226c166cb61fd9c25b1e912c1adff
#
_entry.id   438226c166cb61fd9c25b1e912c1adff
#
_cell.length_a   1.000
_cell.length_b   1.000
_cell.length_c   1.000
_cell.angle_alpha   90.00
_cell.angle_beta   90.00
_cell.angle_gamma   90.00
#
_symmetry.space_group_name_H-M   'P 1'
#
loop_
_entity.id
_entity.type
_entity.pdbx_description
1 polymer ?
#
loop_
_entity_poly.entity_id
_entity_poly.type
_entity_poly.pdbx_seq_one_letter_code
_entity_poly.pdbx_strand_id
1 'polypeptide(L)'
;MHIVMVSGEYPPRWGGMGSVVYHLAGHMAQRGHKVTVITRKHKQMPPTQTGVEVIPVRWAPIPMSFTKSFGKHAIKALKQLNRRRSIDVVNAHLPLVSWTRKQFRFIEENIAPVVSTLHGSWKGEREGVRRASMNRESATWRNPNDLAIRLTAGWYSRYERAGVLESTCCVAVSRSTKKEFHEFYKIPDDSDIEVVHNGCDIRVFRPPDKDSEGEQLSHERFRKEYGCADEEALNYDPKTKTPMILAVGRLAARKGYVSLIRAMPQILKEHPNAKLIIVGRGHMKKKLLKVADELDVGESIFIKSAMSFEDLAQHYRSADLVVFPSYYEGQGLIPLEALASGTPVVTVNQEPLTEMIDDTVGGLFDRGDYVGLAKAVCDELNGHVQRLKKAKAGRKRVLENFTLEDQAESYEDVFLRSVQKRRWRD
;
A
#
# COMPACT_ATOMS: atom_id res chain seq x y z
N MET A 1 8.68 12.49 -23.32
CA MET A 1 7.22 12.78 -23.27
C MET A 1 6.92 13.79 -22.16
N HIS A 2 5.79 14.49 -22.26
CA HIS A 2 5.20 15.23 -21.13
C HIS A 2 4.10 14.37 -20.51
N ILE A 3 4.38 13.76 -19.37
CA ILE A 3 3.50 12.89 -18.62
C ILE A 3 2.79 13.72 -17.55
N VAL A 4 1.46 13.68 -17.51
CA VAL A 4 0.68 14.35 -16.47
C VAL A 4 -0.03 13.32 -15.59
N MET A 5 0.43 13.16 -14.35
CA MET A 5 -0.20 12.26 -13.37
C MET A 5 -1.26 13.00 -12.58
N VAL A 6 -2.45 12.43 -12.47
CA VAL A 6 -3.58 13.01 -11.71
C VAL A 6 -3.91 12.10 -10.55
N SER A 7 -3.57 12.53 -9.34
CA SER A 7 -3.78 11.72 -8.13
C SER A 7 -4.40 12.52 -6.99
N GLY A 8 -5.46 11.97 -6.42
CA GLY A 8 -6.07 12.51 -5.20
C GLY A 8 -5.21 12.32 -3.94
N GLU A 9 -4.11 11.59 -4.01
CA GLU A 9 -3.17 11.37 -2.90
C GLU A 9 -1.74 11.58 -3.41
N TYR A 10 -0.98 12.40 -2.69
CA TYR A 10 0.42 12.73 -2.95
C TYR A 10 1.02 13.34 -1.68
N PRO A 11 2.33 13.25 -1.41
CA PRO A 11 2.95 13.92 -0.27
C PRO A 11 2.61 15.42 -0.21
N PRO A 12 2.54 16.02 0.96
CA PRO A 12 3.00 15.58 2.28
C PRO A 12 2.05 14.61 3.02
N ARG A 13 0.93 14.24 2.40
CA ARG A 13 0.01 13.28 2.96
C ARG A 13 0.30 11.90 2.38
N TRP A 14 1.18 11.18 3.06
CA TRP A 14 1.59 9.84 2.67
C TRP A 14 0.48 8.81 2.88
N GLY A 15 0.28 7.98 1.87
CA GLY A 15 -0.53 6.78 1.84
C GLY A 15 -0.01 5.89 0.72
N GLY A 16 -0.51 4.68 0.57
CA GLY A 16 0.01 3.73 -0.43
C GLY A 16 0.01 4.29 -1.85
N MET A 17 -1.13 4.84 -2.31
CA MET A 17 -1.22 5.45 -3.63
C MET A 17 -0.30 6.69 -3.77
N GLY A 18 -0.26 7.54 -2.73
CA GLY A 18 0.57 8.74 -2.75
C GLY A 18 2.06 8.41 -2.87
N SER A 19 2.52 7.36 -2.20
CA SER A 19 3.88 6.85 -2.30
C SER A 19 4.18 6.33 -3.71
N VAL A 20 3.28 5.53 -4.29
CA VAL A 20 3.43 5.02 -5.67
C VAL A 20 3.56 6.16 -6.67
N VAL A 21 2.67 7.16 -6.61
CA VAL A 21 2.71 8.30 -7.54
C VAL A 21 3.98 9.12 -7.37
N TYR A 22 4.44 9.31 -6.13
CA TYR A 22 5.66 10.05 -5.83
C TYR A 22 6.88 9.37 -6.45
N HIS A 23 7.07 8.08 -6.19
CA HIS A 23 8.21 7.34 -6.73
C HIS A 23 8.13 7.21 -8.24
N LEU A 24 6.98 6.87 -8.80
CA LEU A 24 6.80 6.76 -10.25
C LEU A 24 7.09 8.09 -10.96
N ALA A 25 6.61 9.22 -10.42
CA ALA A 25 6.90 10.54 -10.98
C ALA A 25 8.41 10.84 -11.00
N GLY A 26 9.10 10.54 -9.90
CA GLY A 26 10.54 10.72 -9.79
C GLY A 26 11.33 9.86 -10.78
N HIS A 27 10.99 8.58 -10.90
CA HIS A 27 11.64 7.67 -11.84
C HIS A 27 11.37 8.06 -13.31
N MET A 28 10.16 8.48 -13.65
CA MET A 28 9.84 9.00 -14.98
C MET A 28 10.69 10.26 -15.30
N ALA A 29 10.85 11.15 -14.34
CA ALA A 29 11.70 12.33 -14.52
C ALA A 29 13.19 11.97 -14.70
N GLN A 30 13.70 11.00 -13.94
CA GLN A 30 15.08 10.50 -14.08
C GLN A 30 15.31 9.82 -15.45
N ARG A 31 14.29 9.21 -16.04
CA ARG A 31 14.30 8.63 -17.41
C ARG A 31 14.16 9.69 -18.52
N GLY A 32 14.24 10.98 -18.17
CA GLY A 32 14.25 12.09 -19.12
C GLY A 32 12.86 12.57 -19.56
N HIS A 33 11.79 12.12 -18.92
CA HIS A 33 10.45 12.64 -19.20
C HIS A 33 10.18 13.91 -18.44
N LYS A 34 9.36 14.79 -19.01
CA LYS A 34 8.80 15.89 -18.27
C LYS A 34 7.58 15.40 -17.51
N VAL A 35 7.56 15.60 -16.20
CA VAL A 35 6.48 15.10 -15.34
C VAL A 35 5.78 16.24 -14.63
N THR A 36 4.45 16.26 -14.70
CA THR A 36 3.61 17.17 -13.92
C THR A 36 2.61 16.34 -13.10
N VAL A 37 2.55 16.57 -11.79
CA VAL A 37 1.59 15.91 -10.89
C VAL A 37 0.51 16.89 -10.48
N ILE A 38 -0.75 16.61 -10.84
CA ILE A 38 -1.93 17.36 -10.38
C ILE A 38 -2.49 16.64 -9.15
N THR A 39 -2.46 17.31 -7.99
CA THR A 39 -2.88 16.71 -6.73
C THR A 39 -3.73 17.65 -5.87
N ARG A 40 -4.26 17.14 -4.76
CA ARG A 40 -5.05 17.94 -3.80
C ARG A 40 -4.16 18.94 -3.07
N LYS A 41 -4.64 20.19 -2.96
CA LYS A 41 -3.98 21.24 -2.17
C LYS A 41 -4.03 20.90 -0.67
N HIS A 42 -2.90 20.93 -0.02
CA HIS A 42 -2.74 20.81 1.44
C HIS A 42 -2.16 22.08 2.04
N LYS A 43 -2.16 22.19 3.39
CA LYS A 43 -1.55 23.33 4.09
C LYS A 43 -0.02 23.33 3.92
N GLN A 44 0.60 22.16 3.96
CA GLN A 44 2.02 21.99 3.71
C GLN A 44 2.26 21.81 2.21
N MET A 45 3.39 22.32 1.74
CA MET A 45 3.82 22.12 0.35
C MET A 45 4.27 20.68 0.13
N PRO A 46 4.05 20.12 -1.08
CA PRO A 46 4.65 18.84 -1.44
C PRO A 46 6.17 18.89 -1.38
N PRO A 47 6.85 17.78 -1.07
CA PRO A 47 8.30 17.72 -1.22
C PRO A 47 8.70 17.94 -2.69
N THR A 48 9.78 18.65 -2.88
CA THR A 48 10.35 18.90 -4.21
C THR A 48 11.05 17.65 -4.74
N GLN A 49 10.83 17.35 -6.01
CA GLN A 49 11.59 16.33 -6.74
C GLN A 49 12.16 16.94 -8.02
N THR A 50 13.43 16.67 -8.32
CA THR A 50 14.08 17.14 -9.56
C THR A 50 13.31 16.64 -10.78
N GLY A 51 12.95 17.54 -11.70
CA GLY A 51 12.23 17.22 -12.93
C GLY A 51 10.73 17.00 -12.78
N VAL A 52 10.16 17.12 -11.56
CA VAL A 52 8.71 16.97 -11.31
C VAL A 52 8.08 18.30 -10.92
N GLU A 53 7.13 18.77 -11.72
CA GLU A 53 6.26 19.91 -11.41
C GLU A 53 5.01 19.44 -10.66
N VAL A 54 4.64 20.09 -9.54
CA VAL A 54 3.43 19.76 -8.78
C VAL A 54 2.42 20.89 -8.83
N ILE A 55 1.19 20.60 -9.29
CA ILE A 55 0.08 21.54 -9.38
C ILE A 55 -0.99 21.17 -8.34
N PRO A 56 -1.00 21.83 -7.16
CA PRO A 56 -2.05 21.60 -6.16
C PRO A 56 -3.36 22.27 -6.53
N VAL A 57 -4.46 21.51 -6.54
CA VAL A 57 -5.80 22.02 -6.85
C VAL A 57 -6.75 21.96 -5.66
N ARG A 58 -7.76 22.84 -5.66
CA ARG A 58 -8.80 22.88 -4.60
C ARG A 58 -9.63 21.59 -4.60
N TRP A 59 -10.16 21.24 -3.44
CA TRP A 59 -11.05 20.10 -3.22
C TRP A 59 -11.91 20.31 -1.97
N ALA A 60 -13.06 19.62 -1.88
CA ALA A 60 -13.96 19.69 -0.74
C ALA A 60 -13.68 18.51 0.22
N PRO A 61 -13.40 18.73 1.53
CA PRO A 61 -13.05 17.68 2.48
C PRO A 61 -14.28 16.92 3.01
N ILE A 62 -15.15 16.48 2.12
CA ILE A 62 -16.36 15.71 2.45
C ILE A 62 -16.11 14.25 2.07
N PRO A 63 -16.36 13.27 2.99
CA PRO A 63 -16.18 11.86 2.69
C PRO A 63 -16.78 11.45 1.35
N MET A 64 -16.03 10.66 0.56
CA MET A 64 -16.34 10.26 -0.82
C MET A 64 -16.46 11.41 -1.83
N SER A 65 -17.21 12.48 -1.51
CA SER A 65 -17.41 13.63 -2.41
C SER A 65 -16.12 14.36 -2.80
N PHE A 66 -15.07 14.24 -2.00
CA PHE A 66 -13.78 14.87 -2.27
C PHE A 66 -13.19 14.43 -3.62
N THR A 67 -13.39 13.17 -4.03
CA THR A 67 -12.87 12.63 -5.30
C THR A 67 -13.50 13.31 -6.51
N LYS A 68 -14.80 13.59 -6.44
CA LYS A 68 -15.54 14.31 -7.48
C LYS A 68 -15.16 15.79 -7.54
N SER A 69 -15.06 16.43 -6.37
CA SER A 69 -14.61 17.83 -6.27
C SER A 69 -13.18 18.00 -6.79
N PHE A 70 -12.26 17.13 -6.38
CA PHE A 70 -10.89 17.08 -6.88
C PHE A 70 -10.87 16.90 -8.40
N GLY A 71 -11.56 15.88 -8.92
CA GLY A 71 -11.61 15.58 -10.36
C GLY A 71 -12.06 16.76 -11.21
N LYS A 72 -13.07 17.53 -10.74
CA LYS A 72 -13.53 18.76 -11.42
C LYS A 72 -12.43 19.82 -11.55
N HIS A 73 -11.66 20.04 -10.48
CA HIS A 73 -10.58 21.03 -10.49
C HIS A 73 -9.34 20.51 -11.26
N ALA A 74 -9.10 19.22 -11.22
CA ALA A 74 -8.02 18.59 -11.98
C ALA A 74 -8.20 18.76 -13.50
N ILE A 75 -9.44 18.60 -14.03
CA ILE A 75 -9.71 18.86 -15.47
C ILE A 75 -9.45 20.33 -15.81
N LYS A 76 -9.80 21.27 -14.94
CA LYS A 76 -9.51 22.69 -15.18
C LYS A 76 -8.01 22.93 -15.28
N ALA A 77 -7.22 22.29 -14.38
CA ALA A 77 -5.76 22.37 -14.40
C ALA A 77 -5.17 21.74 -15.67
N LEU A 78 -5.67 20.56 -16.08
CA LEU A 78 -5.27 19.89 -17.33
C LEU A 78 -5.49 20.80 -18.55
N LYS A 79 -6.67 21.41 -18.67
CA LYS A 79 -6.96 22.36 -19.76
C LYS A 79 -6.03 23.56 -19.78
N GLN A 80 -5.72 24.13 -18.62
CA GLN A 80 -4.80 25.26 -18.49
C GLN A 80 -3.36 24.87 -18.84
N LEU A 81 -2.94 23.68 -18.38
CA LEU A 81 -1.61 23.16 -18.67
C LEU A 81 -1.44 22.86 -20.16
N ASN A 82 -2.42 22.20 -20.80
CA ASN A 82 -2.36 21.83 -22.22
C ASN A 82 -2.31 23.07 -23.15
N ARG A 83 -2.93 24.21 -22.76
CA ARG A 83 -2.81 25.48 -23.49
C ARG A 83 -1.40 26.05 -23.45
N ARG A 84 -0.64 25.80 -22.39
CA ARG A 84 0.73 26.30 -22.20
C ARG A 84 1.77 25.36 -22.78
N ARG A 85 1.48 24.07 -22.76
CA ARG A 85 2.37 22.99 -23.17
C ARG A 85 1.59 21.76 -23.51
N SER A 86 1.85 21.18 -24.67
CA SER A 86 1.28 19.92 -25.09
C SER A 86 1.53 18.82 -24.05
N ILE A 87 0.51 18.02 -23.81
CA ILE A 87 0.54 16.83 -22.95
C ILE A 87 0.56 15.62 -23.86
N ASP A 88 1.49 14.68 -23.64
CA ASP A 88 1.59 13.46 -24.43
C ASP A 88 0.72 12.35 -23.86
N VAL A 89 0.61 12.24 -22.51
CA VAL A 89 -0.22 11.24 -21.83
C VAL A 89 -0.73 11.76 -20.49
N VAL A 90 -1.96 11.39 -20.13
CA VAL A 90 -2.57 11.65 -18.81
C VAL A 90 -2.69 10.32 -18.06
N ASN A 91 -1.99 10.18 -16.93
CA ASN A 91 -2.12 9.04 -16.04
C ASN A 91 -3.07 9.37 -14.88
N ALA A 92 -4.26 8.74 -14.86
CA ALA A 92 -5.29 8.95 -13.86
C ALA A 92 -5.27 7.86 -12.79
N HIS A 93 -4.99 8.21 -11.52
CA HIS A 93 -4.90 7.26 -10.42
C HIS A 93 -6.25 7.07 -9.71
N LEU A 94 -6.92 5.95 -10.01
CA LEU A 94 -8.21 5.57 -9.44
C LEU A 94 -8.02 4.79 -8.12
N PRO A 95 -8.98 4.84 -7.18
CA PRO A 95 -10.33 5.44 -7.29
C PRO A 95 -10.44 6.92 -6.84
N LEU A 96 -9.35 7.61 -6.55
CA LEU A 96 -9.39 8.95 -5.95
C LEU A 96 -9.66 10.08 -6.96
N VAL A 97 -9.84 9.74 -8.24
CA VAL A 97 -10.26 10.64 -9.32
C VAL A 97 -11.63 10.21 -9.82
N SER A 98 -12.68 11.02 -9.62
CA SER A 98 -14.03 10.70 -10.07
C SER A 98 -14.42 11.55 -11.27
N TRP A 99 -14.09 11.06 -12.46
CA TRP A 99 -14.53 11.66 -13.73
C TRP A 99 -15.68 10.86 -14.34
N THR A 100 -16.62 11.57 -14.97
CA THR A 100 -17.71 10.98 -15.75
C THR A 100 -17.19 10.47 -17.10
N ARG A 101 -17.97 9.61 -17.78
CA ARG A 101 -17.66 9.16 -19.15
C ARG A 101 -17.37 10.32 -20.10
N LYS A 102 -18.24 11.37 -20.07
CA LYS A 102 -18.05 12.58 -20.88
C LYS A 102 -16.74 13.31 -20.59
N GLN A 103 -16.29 13.29 -19.33
CA GLN A 103 -15.03 13.93 -18.94
C GLN A 103 -13.81 13.13 -19.38
N PHE A 104 -13.84 11.80 -19.27
CA PHE A 104 -12.79 10.96 -19.81
C PHE A 104 -12.68 11.11 -21.32
N ARG A 105 -13.79 11.01 -22.07
CA ARG A 105 -13.81 11.23 -23.53
C ARG A 105 -13.28 12.59 -23.92
N PHE A 106 -13.69 13.64 -23.20
CA PHE A 106 -13.17 14.98 -23.46
C PHE A 106 -11.64 15.05 -23.35
N ILE A 107 -11.05 14.38 -22.34
CA ILE A 107 -9.57 14.36 -22.15
C ILE A 107 -8.92 13.54 -23.27
N GLU A 108 -9.46 12.38 -23.58
CA GLU A 108 -9.01 11.51 -24.66
C GLU A 108 -9.00 12.22 -26.02
N GLU A 109 -10.10 12.89 -26.37
CA GLU A 109 -10.26 13.53 -27.67
C GLU A 109 -9.51 14.86 -27.80
N ASN A 110 -9.43 15.65 -26.73
CA ASN A 110 -9.01 17.05 -26.84
C ASN A 110 -7.67 17.38 -26.10
N ILE A 111 -7.14 16.46 -25.29
CA ILE A 111 -5.91 16.70 -24.53
C ILE A 111 -4.86 15.65 -24.86
N ALA A 112 -5.03 14.43 -24.34
CA ALA A 112 -4.05 13.36 -24.50
C ALA A 112 -4.69 12.00 -24.20
N PRO A 113 -4.12 10.87 -24.68
CA PRO A 113 -4.54 9.54 -24.28
C PRO A 113 -4.48 9.40 -22.76
N VAL A 114 -5.46 8.70 -22.19
CA VAL A 114 -5.56 8.46 -20.75
C VAL A 114 -5.12 7.04 -20.43
N VAL A 115 -4.22 6.90 -19.49
CA VAL A 115 -3.90 5.63 -18.84
C VAL A 115 -4.49 5.68 -17.43
N SER A 116 -5.48 4.82 -17.14
CA SER A 116 -6.08 4.73 -15.80
C SER A 116 -5.37 3.69 -14.95
N THR A 117 -4.73 4.11 -13.86
CA THR A 117 -4.13 3.20 -12.87
C THR A 117 -5.12 2.82 -11.79
N LEU A 118 -5.35 1.52 -11.62
CA LEU A 118 -6.33 0.93 -10.71
C LEU A 118 -5.61 0.43 -9.44
N HIS A 119 -5.64 1.23 -8.36
CA HIS A 119 -5.00 0.91 -7.08
C HIS A 119 -5.86 0.05 -6.14
N GLY A 120 -6.91 -0.52 -6.62
CA GLY A 120 -8.00 -1.18 -5.93
C GLY A 120 -9.33 -0.55 -6.32
N SER A 121 -10.43 -0.92 -5.68
CA SER A 121 -11.75 -0.46 -6.06
C SER A 121 -12.63 -0.06 -4.88
N TRP A 122 -13.61 0.82 -5.11
CA TRP A 122 -14.61 1.14 -4.09
C TRP A 122 -15.48 -0.06 -3.68
N LYS A 123 -15.73 -0.99 -4.61
CA LYS A 123 -16.48 -2.21 -4.28
C LYS A 123 -15.66 -3.14 -3.38
N GLY A 124 -14.37 -3.29 -3.65
CA GLY A 124 -13.45 -4.03 -2.79
C GLY A 124 -13.26 -3.39 -1.42
N GLU A 125 -13.07 -2.06 -1.37
CA GLU A 125 -13.02 -1.32 -0.10
C GLU A 125 -14.29 -1.53 0.73
N ARG A 126 -15.49 -1.48 0.11
CA ARG A 126 -16.77 -1.75 0.77
C ARG A 126 -16.83 -3.17 1.34
N GLU A 127 -16.38 -4.15 0.58
CA GLU A 127 -16.33 -5.55 1.03
C GLU A 127 -15.35 -5.73 2.17
N GLY A 128 -14.17 -5.10 2.12
CA GLY A 128 -13.18 -5.08 3.20
C GLY A 128 -13.76 -4.49 4.50
N VAL A 129 -14.44 -3.36 4.41
CA VAL A 129 -15.13 -2.74 5.56
C VAL A 129 -16.23 -3.66 6.12
N ARG A 130 -17.02 -4.31 5.25
CA ARG A 130 -18.07 -5.26 5.66
C ARG A 130 -17.47 -6.44 6.42
N ARG A 131 -16.45 -7.08 5.89
CA ARG A 131 -15.77 -8.24 6.50
C ARG A 131 -15.11 -7.88 7.82
N ALA A 132 -14.43 -6.75 7.90
CA ALA A 132 -13.85 -6.25 9.14
C ALA A 132 -14.92 -6.04 10.23
N SER A 133 -16.11 -5.54 9.85
CA SER A 133 -17.21 -5.37 10.78
C SER A 133 -17.78 -6.71 11.26
N MET A 134 -17.91 -7.70 10.38
CA MET A 134 -18.38 -9.07 10.73
C MET A 134 -17.40 -9.75 11.69
N ASN A 135 -16.09 -9.55 11.52
CA ASN A 135 -15.05 -10.08 12.41
C ASN A 135 -14.83 -9.21 13.67
N ARG A 136 -15.74 -8.28 13.97
CA ARG A 136 -15.73 -7.44 15.17
C ARG A 136 -14.48 -6.54 15.28
N GLU A 137 -13.83 -6.22 14.16
CA GLU A 137 -12.74 -5.23 14.13
C GLU A 137 -13.26 -3.85 14.57
N SER A 138 -14.36 -3.39 13.94
CA SER A 138 -15.13 -2.21 14.37
C SER A 138 -16.50 -2.21 13.72
N ALA A 139 -17.51 -1.70 14.42
CA ALA A 139 -18.79 -1.45 13.81
C ALA A 139 -18.65 -0.31 12.78
N THR A 140 -19.16 -0.52 11.56
CA THR A 140 -19.02 0.42 10.43
C THR A 140 -19.53 1.82 10.74
N TRP A 141 -20.64 1.93 11.52
CA TRP A 141 -21.25 3.21 11.87
C TRP A 141 -20.41 4.08 12.82
N ARG A 142 -19.40 3.51 13.48
CA ARG A 142 -18.51 4.26 14.39
C ARG A 142 -17.50 5.14 13.66
N ASN A 143 -17.32 4.94 12.37
CA ASN A 143 -16.43 5.76 11.56
C ASN A 143 -17.16 6.35 10.35
N PRO A 144 -17.24 7.69 10.21
CA PRO A 144 -17.93 8.34 9.11
C PRO A 144 -17.40 7.95 7.72
N ASN A 145 -16.10 7.69 7.59
CA ASN A 145 -15.52 7.26 6.31
C ASN A 145 -15.93 5.84 5.95
N ASP A 146 -15.87 4.89 6.90
CA ASP A 146 -16.29 3.50 6.69
C ASP A 146 -17.79 3.44 6.36
N LEU A 147 -18.60 4.24 7.07
CA LEU A 147 -20.04 4.37 6.79
C LEU A 147 -20.29 4.95 5.39
N ALA A 148 -19.58 6.02 5.01
CA ALA A 148 -19.68 6.61 3.69
C ALA A 148 -19.29 5.62 2.59
N ILE A 149 -18.20 4.87 2.75
CA ILE A 149 -17.78 3.81 1.81
C ILE A 149 -18.90 2.77 1.71
N ARG A 150 -19.41 2.27 2.82
CA ARG A 150 -20.47 1.26 2.83
C ARG A 150 -21.73 1.69 2.08
N LEU A 151 -22.16 2.94 2.26
CA LEU A 151 -23.38 3.46 1.67
C LEU A 151 -23.22 3.92 0.22
N THR A 152 -22.06 4.48 -0.14
CA THR A 152 -21.92 5.20 -1.43
C THR A 152 -20.95 4.57 -2.42
N ALA A 153 -20.17 3.57 -2.02
CA ALA A 153 -19.19 2.92 -2.90
C ALA A 153 -19.80 2.39 -4.20
N GLY A 154 -21.00 1.79 -4.12
CA GLY A 154 -21.73 1.33 -5.31
C GLY A 154 -22.09 2.44 -6.30
N TRP A 155 -22.35 3.67 -5.80
CA TRP A 155 -22.59 4.82 -6.66
C TRP A 155 -21.28 5.39 -7.23
N TYR A 156 -20.19 5.44 -6.43
CA TYR A 156 -18.90 5.92 -6.88
C TYR A 156 -18.20 4.95 -7.85
N SER A 157 -18.50 3.67 -7.78
CA SER A 157 -17.96 2.64 -8.70
C SER A 157 -18.24 2.93 -10.19
N ARG A 158 -19.27 3.74 -10.51
CA ARG A 158 -19.53 4.17 -11.88
C ARG A 158 -18.44 5.05 -12.48
N TYR A 159 -17.73 5.82 -11.64
CA TYR A 159 -16.61 6.65 -12.11
C TYR A 159 -15.38 5.80 -12.43
N GLU A 160 -15.13 4.76 -11.61
CA GLU A 160 -14.06 3.79 -11.88
C GLU A 160 -14.37 3.02 -13.17
N ARG A 161 -15.62 2.53 -13.30
CA ARG A 161 -16.06 1.87 -14.53
C ARG A 161 -15.91 2.78 -15.76
N ALA A 162 -16.25 4.05 -15.62
CA ALA A 162 -16.04 5.03 -16.68
C ALA A 162 -14.56 5.17 -17.05
N GLY A 163 -13.67 5.23 -16.04
CA GLY A 163 -12.22 5.27 -16.26
C GLY A 163 -11.74 4.09 -17.07
N VAL A 164 -12.17 2.87 -16.73
CA VAL A 164 -11.73 1.68 -17.48
C VAL A 164 -12.26 1.67 -18.91
N LEU A 165 -13.54 2.00 -19.11
CA LEU A 165 -14.17 1.91 -20.44
C LEU A 165 -13.77 3.03 -21.41
N GLU A 166 -13.32 4.17 -20.90
CA GLU A 166 -13.07 5.36 -21.73
C GLU A 166 -11.56 5.71 -21.79
N SER A 167 -10.68 4.99 -21.11
CA SER A 167 -9.22 5.18 -21.21
C SER A 167 -8.65 4.39 -22.39
N THR A 168 -7.58 4.90 -22.98
CA THR A 168 -6.84 4.20 -24.03
C THR A 168 -6.27 2.87 -23.54
N CYS A 169 -5.81 2.84 -22.28
CA CYS A 169 -5.30 1.64 -21.59
C CYS A 169 -5.53 1.78 -20.08
N CYS A 170 -5.57 0.65 -19.38
CA CYS A 170 -5.60 0.61 -17.92
C CYS A 170 -4.44 -0.19 -17.38
N VAL A 171 -3.95 0.21 -16.21
CA VAL A 171 -2.96 -0.54 -15.43
C VAL A 171 -3.59 -0.96 -14.11
N ALA A 172 -3.70 -2.27 -13.86
CA ALA A 172 -4.07 -2.82 -12.57
C ALA A 172 -2.79 -3.14 -11.77
N VAL A 173 -2.76 -2.75 -10.50
CA VAL A 173 -1.57 -2.96 -9.63
C VAL A 173 -1.39 -4.41 -9.18
N SER A 174 -2.33 -5.31 -9.49
CA SER A 174 -2.27 -6.75 -9.24
C SER A 174 -3.21 -7.51 -10.17
N ARG A 175 -2.99 -8.82 -10.31
CA ARG A 175 -3.92 -9.72 -11.04
C ARG A 175 -5.29 -9.73 -10.38
N SER A 176 -5.31 -9.72 -9.05
CA SER A 176 -6.54 -9.64 -8.26
C SER A 176 -7.32 -8.36 -8.56
N THR A 177 -6.67 -7.20 -8.62
CA THR A 177 -7.34 -5.94 -8.99
C THR A 177 -7.90 -6.01 -10.42
N LYS A 178 -7.17 -6.55 -11.40
CA LYS A 178 -7.68 -6.78 -12.75
C LYS A 178 -8.94 -7.66 -12.73
N LYS A 179 -8.88 -8.81 -12.08
CA LYS A 179 -10.00 -9.76 -11.93
C LYS A 179 -11.21 -9.10 -11.27
N GLU A 180 -10.98 -8.31 -10.21
CA GLU A 180 -12.02 -7.57 -9.51
C GLU A 180 -12.80 -6.60 -10.44
N PHE A 181 -12.11 -5.93 -11.37
CA PHE A 181 -12.76 -5.07 -12.34
C PHE A 181 -13.60 -5.85 -13.36
N HIS A 182 -13.15 -6.99 -13.85
CA HIS A 182 -13.97 -7.86 -14.72
C HIS A 182 -15.20 -8.37 -13.98
N GLU A 183 -15.06 -8.94 -12.78
CA GLU A 183 -16.14 -9.57 -12.04
C GLU A 183 -17.15 -8.55 -11.49
N PHE A 184 -16.68 -7.56 -10.71
CA PHE A 184 -17.57 -6.66 -9.98
C PHE A 184 -18.06 -5.47 -10.80
N TYR A 185 -17.28 -5.02 -11.77
CA TYR A 185 -17.64 -3.89 -12.61
C TYR A 185 -18.20 -4.31 -13.97
N LYS A 186 -18.19 -5.62 -14.25
CA LYS A 186 -18.63 -6.19 -15.53
C LYS A 186 -17.93 -5.49 -16.70
N ILE A 187 -16.62 -5.39 -16.60
CA ILE A 187 -15.77 -4.91 -17.68
C ILE A 187 -15.58 -6.07 -18.66
N PRO A 188 -15.70 -5.85 -19.98
CA PRO A 188 -15.44 -6.89 -20.99
C PRO A 188 -14.03 -7.46 -20.85
N ASP A 189 -13.87 -8.77 -21.12
CA ASP A 189 -12.59 -9.48 -21.00
C ASP A 189 -11.54 -9.01 -22.01
N ASP A 190 -11.96 -8.46 -23.14
CA ASP A 190 -11.12 -7.84 -24.18
C ASP A 190 -10.68 -6.41 -23.86
N SER A 191 -11.08 -5.88 -22.72
CA SER A 191 -10.63 -4.55 -22.27
C SER A 191 -9.13 -4.54 -22.00
N ASP A 192 -8.45 -3.48 -22.47
CA ASP A 192 -7.01 -3.30 -22.35
C ASP A 192 -6.61 -2.94 -20.91
N ILE A 193 -6.53 -3.96 -20.06
CA ILE A 193 -6.07 -3.85 -18.67
C ILE A 193 -4.79 -4.66 -18.51
N GLU A 194 -3.67 -3.98 -18.40
CA GLU A 194 -2.37 -4.59 -18.12
C GLU A 194 -2.14 -4.71 -16.60
N VAL A 195 -1.34 -5.69 -16.18
CA VAL A 195 -0.93 -5.81 -14.78
C VAL A 195 0.49 -5.29 -14.64
N VAL A 196 0.67 -4.21 -13.87
CA VAL A 196 1.97 -3.69 -13.48
C VAL A 196 2.00 -3.56 -11.98
N HIS A 197 2.76 -4.42 -11.31
CA HIS A 197 2.90 -4.38 -9.87
C HIS A 197 3.60 -3.11 -9.42
N ASN A 198 3.20 -2.58 -8.25
CA ASN A 198 3.95 -1.49 -7.62
C ASN A 198 5.29 -2.01 -7.13
N GLY A 199 6.31 -1.20 -7.31
CA GLY A 199 7.65 -1.45 -6.82
C GLY A 199 7.87 -0.95 -5.40
N CYS A 200 8.97 -1.41 -4.80
CA CYS A 200 9.47 -1.00 -3.51
C CYS A 200 10.84 -0.29 -3.67
N ASP A 201 11.09 0.74 -2.85
CA ASP A 201 12.42 1.37 -2.80
C ASP A 201 13.41 0.48 -2.04
N ILE A 202 14.13 -0.33 -2.80
CA ILE A 202 15.12 -1.31 -2.30
C ILE A 202 16.38 -0.67 -1.74
N ARG A 203 16.58 0.64 -1.88
CA ARG A 203 17.69 1.40 -1.30
C ARG A 203 17.38 1.82 0.12
N VAL A 204 16.12 2.18 0.40
CA VAL A 204 15.62 2.52 1.72
C VAL A 204 15.27 1.24 2.50
N PHE A 205 14.46 0.38 1.91
CA PHE A 205 14.04 -0.89 2.49
C PHE A 205 15.05 -1.98 2.09
N ARG A 206 16.03 -2.20 2.96
CA ARG A 206 17.10 -3.19 2.79
C ARG A 206 17.50 -3.80 4.12
N PRO A 207 18.06 -5.01 4.12
CA PRO A 207 18.67 -5.59 5.32
C PRO A 207 19.77 -4.66 5.86
N PRO A 208 20.12 -4.78 7.16
CA PRO A 208 21.27 -4.08 7.70
C PRO A 208 22.55 -4.54 6.98
N ASP A 209 23.46 -3.61 6.79
CA ASP A 209 24.79 -3.95 6.29
C ASP A 209 25.58 -4.66 7.40
N LYS A 210 25.91 -5.92 7.13
CA LYS A 210 26.62 -6.77 8.09
C LYS A 210 28.07 -6.33 8.32
N ASP A 211 28.64 -5.62 7.37
CA ASP A 211 30.01 -5.14 7.45
C ASP A 211 30.08 -3.75 8.10
N SER A 212 28.92 -3.12 8.38
CA SER A 212 28.83 -1.82 9.05
C SER A 212 28.58 -2.03 10.56
N GLU A 213 29.63 -1.88 11.36
CA GLU A 213 29.56 -1.91 12.83
C GLU A 213 28.55 -0.86 13.36
N GLY A 214 28.49 0.32 12.73
CA GLY A 214 27.55 1.37 13.10
C GLY A 214 26.08 0.97 12.88
N GLU A 215 25.75 0.25 11.79
CA GLU A 215 24.39 -0.24 11.55
C GLU A 215 24.04 -1.38 12.51
N GLN A 216 24.96 -2.26 12.86
CA GLN A 216 24.74 -3.32 13.84
C GLN A 216 24.45 -2.74 15.23
N LEU A 217 25.27 -1.81 15.71
CA LEU A 217 25.05 -1.12 16.99
C LEU A 217 23.73 -0.34 17.01
N SER A 218 23.35 0.28 15.89
CA SER A 218 22.06 0.96 15.76
C SER A 218 20.90 -0.02 15.85
N HIS A 219 21.01 -1.19 15.22
CA HIS A 219 20.00 -2.25 15.27
C HIS A 219 19.83 -2.78 16.72
N GLU A 220 20.91 -3.10 17.41
CA GLU A 220 20.87 -3.56 18.80
C GLU A 220 20.26 -2.54 19.74
N ARG A 221 20.68 -1.25 19.66
CA ARG A 221 20.13 -0.17 20.47
C ARG A 221 18.64 -0.02 20.23
N PHE A 222 18.21 -0.07 18.96
CA PHE A 222 16.83 0.03 18.59
C PHE A 222 15.98 -1.10 19.19
N ARG A 223 16.43 -2.34 19.13
CA ARG A 223 15.72 -3.48 19.72
C ARG A 223 15.62 -3.35 21.24
N LYS A 224 16.67 -2.85 21.91
CA LYS A 224 16.67 -2.59 23.37
C LYS A 224 15.62 -1.59 23.82
N GLU A 225 15.25 -0.59 22.98
CA GLU A 225 14.18 0.37 23.28
C GLU A 225 12.81 -0.30 23.48
N TYR A 226 12.61 -1.47 22.86
CA TYR A 226 11.39 -2.29 22.99
C TYR A 226 11.56 -3.45 23.98
N GLY A 227 12.67 -3.52 24.68
CA GLY A 227 13.00 -4.66 25.57
C GLY A 227 13.33 -5.94 24.79
N CYS A 228 13.67 -5.81 23.50
CA CYS A 228 14.11 -6.94 22.67
C CYS A 228 15.65 -7.00 22.70
N ALA A 229 16.23 -7.95 23.42
CA ALA A 229 17.66 -8.21 23.38
C ALA A 229 18.00 -9.15 22.21
N ASP A 230 19.13 -8.92 21.53
CA ASP A 230 19.73 -9.91 20.64
C ASP A 230 20.63 -10.80 21.48
N GLU A 231 20.25 -12.06 21.62
CA GLU A 231 21.19 -13.10 22.05
C GLU A 231 21.80 -13.74 20.80
N GLU A 232 23.08 -14.11 20.88
CA GLU A 232 23.84 -14.69 19.76
C GLU A 232 23.06 -15.81 19.07
N ALA A 233 23.06 -15.78 17.74
CA ALA A 233 22.26 -16.66 16.86
C ALA A 233 22.47 -18.17 17.07
N LEU A 234 23.49 -18.59 17.86
CA LEU A 234 23.85 -19.97 18.10
C LEU A 234 23.01 -20.68 19.19
N ASN A 235 22.35 -19.91 20.11
CA ASN A 235 21.55 -20.48 21.20
C ASN A 235 20.15 -19.94 21.17
N TYR A 236 19.41 -20.16 20.07
CA TYR A 236 18.01 -19.77 19.99
C TYR A 236 17.15 -20.60 20.97
N ASP A 237 16.77 -20.03 22.10
CA ASP A 237 15.72 -20.56 22.95
C ASP A 237 14.47 -19.68 22.81
N PRO A 238 13.33 -20.20 22.31
CA PRO A 238 12.07 -19.46 22.19
C PRO A 238 11.59 -18.85 23.50
N LYS A 239 11.99 -19.39 24.65
CA LYS A 239 11.53 -18.94 25.97
C LYS A 239 12.33 -17.75 26.49
N THR A 240 13.60 -17.62 26.11
CA THR A 240 14.49 -16.55 26.57
C THR A 240 14.57 -15.40 25.58
N LYS A 241 14.37 -15.64 24.29
CA LYS A 241 14.40 -14.62 23.26
C LYS A 241 13.16 -13.71 23.35
N THR A 242 13.35 -12.42 23.05
CA THR A 242 12.28 -11.45 22.92
C THR A 242 11.99 -11.17 21.46
N PRO A 243 11.05 -11.91 20.82
CA PRO A 243 10.70 -11.66 19.43
C PRO A 243 10.05 -10.30 19.23
N MET A 244 10.46 -9.58 18.19
CA MET A 244 9.88 -8.32 17.76
C MET A 244 8.96 -8.54 16.57
N ILE A 245 7.65 -8.44 16.80
CA ILE A 245 6.62 -8.55 15.78
C ILE A 245 6.21 -7.14 15.35
N LEU A 246 6.25 -6.85 14.06
CA LEU A 246 5.90 -5.54 13.53
C LEU A 246 4.60 -5.60 12.71
N ALA A 247 3.74 -4.61 12.88
CA ALA A 247 2.58 -4.37 12.01
C ALA A 247 2.54 -2.89 11.61
N VAL A 248 2.36 -2.60 10.33
CA VAL A 248 2.43 -1.25 9.78
C VAL A 248 1.17 -0.91 9.02
N GLY A 249 0.73 0.35 9.07
CA GLY A 249 -0.33 0.88 8.22
C GLY A 249 -1.35 1.76 8.93
N ARG A 250 -2.37 2.20 8.20
CA ARG A 250 -3.44 3.02 8.77
C ARG A 250 -4.18 2.25 9.87
N LEU A 251 -4.39 2.86 11.04
CA LEU A 251 -5.18 2.26 12.12
C LEU A 251 -6.68 2.37 11.79
N ALA A 252 -7.10 1.54 10.83
CA ALA A 252 -8.47 1.43 10.33
C ALA A 252 -8.97 -0.02 10.49
N ALA A 253 -10.29 -0.21 10.63
CA ALA A 253 -10.89 -1.52 10.91
C ALA A 253 -10.45 -2.59 9.88
N ARG A 254 -10.44 -2.25 8.59
CA ARG A 254 -10.09 -3.19 7.52
C ARG A 254 -8.63 -3.68 7.54
N LYS A 255 -7.76 -3.09 8.39
CA LYS A 255 -6.36 -3.53 8.52
C LYS A 255 -6.17 -4.68 9.52
N GLY A 256 -7.22 -5.08 10.26
CA GLY A 256 -7.22 -6.32 11.02
C GLY A 256 -6.42 -6.31 12.33
N TYR A 257 -6.08 -5.15 12.87
CA TYR A 257 -5.24 -5.07 14.07
C TYR A 257 -5.91 -5.57 15.35
N VAL A 258 -7.25 -5.56 15.42
CA VAL A 258 -7.96 -6.16 16.57
C VAL A 258 -7.78 -7.68 16.55
N SER A 259 -7.86 -8.31 15.37
CA SER A 259 -7.58 -9.76 15.23
C SER A 259 -6.13 -10.08 15.61
N LEU A 260 -5.17 -9.23 15.26
CA LEU A 260 -3.78 -9.40 15.66
C LEU A 260 -3.60 -9.30 17.18
N ILE A 261 -4.22 -8.32 17.84
CA ILE A 261 -4.17 -8.19 19.31
C ILE A 261 -4.85 -9.39 19.98
N ARG A 262 -5.95 -9.91 19.42
CA ARG A 262 -6.61 -11.14 19.91
C ARG A 262 -5.74 -12.39 19.77
N ALA A 263 -4.81 -12.41 18.85
CA ALA A 263 -3.83 -13.49 18.69
C ALA A 263 -2.73 -13.46 19.78
N MET A 264 -2.44 -12.27 20.36
CA MET A 264 -1.32 -12.09 21.29
C MET A 264 -1.36 -12.99 22.53
N PRO A 265 -2.50 -13.27 23.20
CA PRO A 265 -2.50 -14.17 24.34
C PRO A 265 -1.95 -15.58 24.02
N GLN A 266 -2.28 -16.10 22.82
CA GLN A 266 -1.76 -17.40 22.38
C GLN A 266 -0.26 -17.29 21.98
N ILE A 267 0.14 -16.21 21.32
CA ILE A 267 1.55 -15.97 20.99
C ILE A 267 2.40 -15.86 22.26
N LEU A 268 1.93 -15.11 23.27
CA LEU A 268 2.63 -14.93 24.54
C LEU A 268 2.70 -16.21 25.38
N LYS A 269 1.80 -17.16 25.18
CA LYS A 269 1.87 -18.47 25.83
C LYS A 269 3.08 -19.26 25.35
N GLU A 270 3.47 -19.17 24.07
CA GLU A 270 4.63 -19.83 23.47
C GLU A 270 5.89 -18.97 23.54
N HIS A 271 5.74 -17.65 23.39
CA HIS A 271 6.81 -16.65 23.40
C HIS A 271 6.50 -15.57 24.45
N PRO A 272 6.73 -15.81 25.73
CA PRO A 272 6.28 -14.93 26.83
C PRO A 272 6.82 -13.50 26.74
N ASN A 273 7.98 -13.31 26.13
CA ASN A 273 8.63 -12.02 25.97
C ASN A 273 8.33 -11.30 24.66
N ALA A 274 7.49 -11.87 23.77
CA ALA A 274 7.20 -11.27 22.46
C ALA A 274 6.66 -9.87 22.58
N LYS A 275 7.12 -8.94 21.72
CA LYS A 275 6.63 -7.56 21.64
C LYS A 275 5.99 -7.31 20.28
N LEU A 276 4.80 -6.72 20.31
CA LEU A 276 4.08 -6.29 19.12
C LEU A 276 4.18 -4.77 18.98
N ILE A 277 4.81 -4.32 17.92
CA ILE A 277 4.91 -2.91 17.57
C ILE A 277 3.96 -2.61 16.41
N ILE A 278 2.97 -1.73 16.62
CA ILE A 278 2.04 -1.29 15.58
C ILE A 278 2.39 0.15 15.20
N VAL A 279 2.82 0.36 13.96
CA VAL A 279 3.20 1.69 13.45
C VAL A 279 2.10 2.23 12.55
N GLY A 280 1.51 3.38 12.92
CA GLY A 280 0.53 4.03 12.07
C GLY A 280 -0.34 5.07 12.77
N ARG A 281 -1.20 5.72 11.96
CA ARG A 281 -2.20 6.69 12.43
C ARG A 281 -3.60 6.25 12.01
N GLY A 282 -4.59 6.57 12.83
CA GLY A 282 -5.98 6.29 12.50
C GLY A 282 -6.90 6.29 13.70
N HIS A 283 -8.19 6.13 13.42
CA HIS A 283 -9.25 6.23 14.42
C HIS A 283 -9.34 5.03 15.38
N MET A 284 -8.68 3.92 15.03
CA MET A 284 -8.74 2.68 15.82
C MET A 284 -7.83 2.68 17.06
N LYS A 285 -6.88 3.64 17.21
CA LYS A 285 -5.87 3.61 18.30
C LYS A 285 -6.49 3.37 19.69
N LYS A 286 -7.52 4.14 20.05
CA LYS A 286 -8.19 3.99 21.36
C LYS A 286 -8.81 2.60 21.55
N LYS A 287 -9.41 2.04 20.48
CA LYS A 287 -10.00 0.71 20.53
C LYS A 287 -8.92 -0.37 20.66
N LEU A 288 -7.82 -0.24 19.94
CA LEU A 288 -6.71 -1.20 20.00
C LEU A 288 -6.12 -1.28 21.41
N LEU A 289 -5.86 -0.13 22.06
CA LEU A 289 -5.41 -0.07 23.45
C LEU A 289 -6.43 -0.73 24.40
N LYS A 290 -7.72 -0.40 24.24
CA LYS A 290 -8.78 -1.00 25.06
C LYS A 290 -8.83 -2.54 24.91
N VAL A 291 -8.69 -3.07 23.70
CA VAL A 291 -8.68 -4.52 23.48
C VAL A 291 -7.41 -5.15 24.07
N ALA A 292 -6.28 -4.47 24.03
CA ALA A 292 -5.05 -4.94 24.66
C ALA A 292 -5.20 -5.04 26.19
N ASP A 293 -5.81 -4.03 26.82
CA ASP A 293 -6.11 -4.02 28.25
C ASP A 293 -7.12 -5.13 28.63
N GLU A 294 -8.20 -5.29 27.85
CA GLU A 294 -9.22 -6.33 28.07
C GLU A 294 -8.65 -7.76 28.00
N LEU A 295 -7.56 -7.97 27.28
CA LEU A 295 -6.87 -9.25 27.10
C LEU A 295 -5.62 -9.42 27.97
N ASP A 296 -5.30 -8.43 28.83
CA ASP A 296 -4.12 -8.41 29.69
C ASP A 296 -2.80 -8.58 28.92
N VAL A 297 -2.70 -7.96 27.74
CA VAL A 297 -1.51 -7.99 26.88
C VAL A 297 -0.91 -6.60 26.64
N GLY A 298 -1.37 -5.59 27.37
CA GLY A 298 -1.01 -4.18 27.16
C GLY A 298 0.49 -3.92 27.23
N GLU A 299 1.22 -4.57 28.15
CA GLU A 299 2.68 -4.42 28.33
C GLU A 299 3.51 -4.96 27.16
N SER A 300 2.91 -5.83 26.35
CA SER A 300 3.56 -6.41 25.17
C SER A 300 3.26 -5.65 23.87
N ILE A 301 2.44 -4.57 23.91
CA ILE A 301 1.96 -3.86 22.73
C ILE A 301 2.37 -2.39 22.71
N PHE A 302 3.05 -1.98 21.64
CA PHE A 302 3.48 -0.61 21.41
C PHE A 302 2.79 -0.02 20.18
N ILE A 303 2.03 1.07 20.33
CA ILE A 303 1.38 1.76 19.21
C ILE A 303 2.09 3.09 18.95
N LYS A 304 2.90 3.13 17.90
CA LYS A 304 3.67 4.29 17.45
C LYS A 304 2.93 5.06 16.35
N SER A 305 3.16 6.35 16.27
CA SER A 305 2.67 7.18 15.17
C SER A 305 3.41 6.87 13.86
N ALA A 306 2.85 7.28 12.72
CA ALA A 306 3.61 7.26 11.47
C ALA A 306 4.87 8.12 11.58
N MET A 307 5.95 7.67 10.98
CA MET A 307 7.31 8.17 11.07
C MET A 307 7.94 8.37 9.69
N SER A 308 9.20 8.75 9.62
CA SER A 308 9.95 8.83 8.37
C SER A 308 10.13 7.46 7.70
N PHE A 309 10.52 7.43 6.43
CA PHE A 309 10.81 6.16 5.75
C PHE A 309 12.05 5.48 6.32
N GLU A 310 13.05 6.26 6.73
CA GLU A 310 14.28 5.77 7.36
C GLU A 310 13.98 5.09 8.70
N ASP A 311 13.18 5.74 9.56
CA ASP A 311 12.76 5.15 10.84
C ASP A 311 11.90 3.90 10.61
N LEU A 312 11.02 3.93 9.60
CA LEU A 312 10.20 2.77 9.25
C LEU A 312 11.05 1.61 8.73
N ALA A 313 12.05 1.89 7.89
CA ALA A 313 13.00 0.90 7.42
C ALA A 313 13.80 0.28 8.58
N GLN A 314 14.15 1.09 9.59
CA GLN A 314 14.78 0.57 10.81
C GLN A 314 13.85 -0.39 11.58
N HIS A 315 12.55 -0.10 11.66
CA HIS A 315 11.57 -1.01 12.27
C HIS A 315 11.47 -2.33 11.49
N TYR A 316 11.39 -2.28 10.15
CA TYR A 316 11.34 -3.49 9.33
C TYR A 316 12.58 -4.36 9.53
N ARG A 317 13.79 -3.78 9.38
CA ARG A 317 15.03 -4.56 9.50
C ARG A 317 15.33 -5.08 10.90
N SER A 318 14.69 -4.50 11.92
CA SER A 318 14.83 -4.91 13.32
C SER A 318 13.77 -5.92 13.78
N ALA A 319 12.70 -6.08 13.02
CA ALA A 319 11.65 -7.04 13.35
C ALA A 319 12.04 -8.47 12.97
N ASP A 320 11.65 -9.43 13.82
CA ASP A 320 11.78 -10.86 13.51
C ASP A 320 10.72 -11.29 12.48
N LEU A 321 9.56 -10.61 12.49
CA LEU A 321 8.43 -10.95 11.64
C LEU A 321 7.54 -9.72 11.43
N VAL A 322 7.00 -9.56 10.22
CA VAL A 322 5.92 -8.60 9.94
C VAL A 322 4.60 -9.33 9.82
N VAL A 323 3.56 -8.83 10.50
CA VAL A 323 2.20 -9.35 10.40
C VAL A 323 1.30 -8.35 9.67
N PHE A 324 0.66 -8.81 8.60
CA PHE A 324 -0.20 -7.97 7.76
C PHE A 324 -1.60 -8.58 7.59
N PRO A 325 -2.51 -8.39 8.57
CA PRO A 325 -3.80 -9.08 8.64
C PRO A 325 -4.94 -8.34 7.91
N SER A 326 -4.65 -7.69 6.79
CA SER A 326 -5.59 -6.81 6.09
C SER A 326 -6.74 -7.57 5.43
N TYR A 327 -7.96 -7.04 5.55
CA TYR A 327 -9.17 -7.61 4.95
C TYR A 327 -9.34 -7.28 3.47
N TYR A 328 -8.68 -6.24 2.98
CA TYR A 328 -8.68 -5.82 1.57
C TYR A 328 -7.46 -4.96 1.23
N GLU A 329 -6.82 -5.28 0.12
CA GLU A 329 -5.73 -4.52 -0.52
C GLU A 329 -5.89 -4.51 -2.04
N GLY A 330 -5.36 -3.50 -2.70
CA GLY A 330 -5.18 -3.53 -4.16
C GLY A 330 -3.93 -4.33 -4.56
N GLN A 331 -2.85 -4.21 -3.80
CA GLN A 331 -1.63 -5.03 -3.88
C GLN A 331 -1.04 -5.24 -2.49
N GLY A 332 -0.60 -4.19 -1.80
CA GLY A 332 0.05 -4.24 -0.51
C GLY A 332 1.54 -3.89 -0.59
N LEU A 333 1.90 -2.62 -0.36
CA LEU A 333 3.31 -2.18 -0.32
C LEU A 333 4.03 -2.68 0.93
N ILE A 334 3.33 -2.74 2.06
CA ILE A 334 3.89 -3.12 3.37
C ILE A 334 4.56 -4.51 3.34
N PRO A 335 3.95 -5.56 2.77
CA PRO A 335 4.63 -6.84 2.57
C PRO A 335 5.90 -6.73 1.73
N LEU A 336 5.89 -5.91 0.67
CA LEU A 336 7.08 -5.70 -0.18
C LEU A 336 8.21 -4.98 0.58
N GLU A 337 7.88 -3.95 1.36
CA GLU A 337 8.82 -3.21 2.22
C GLU A 337 9.48 -4.15 3.27
N ALA A 338 8.68 -5.04 3.87
CA ALA A 338 9.16 -6.04 4.81
C ALA A 338 10.12 -7.04 4.14
N LEU A 339 9.70 -7.68 3.05
CA LEU A 339 10.53 -8.62 2.29
C LEU A 339 11.80 -7.95 1.76
N ALA A 340 11.69 -6.71 1.26
CA ALA A 340 12.82 -5.91 0.82
C ALA A 340 13.83 -5.68 1.95
N SER A 341 13.37 -5.50 3.18
CA SER A 341 14.20 -5.34 4.37
C SER A 341 14.77 -6.66 4.91
N GLY A 342 14.45 -7.79 4.27
CA GLY A 342 14.88 -9.11 4.72
C GLY A 342 14.07 -9.65 5.91
N THR A 343 12.81 -9.20 6.07
CA THR A 343 11.93 -9.62 7.15
C THR A 343 10.76 -10.41 6.59
N PRO A 344 10.57 -11.68 7.00
CA PRO A 344 9.46 -12.52 6.57
C PRO A 344 8.10 -11.92 6.97
N VAL A 345 7.05 -12.30 6.25
CA VAL A 345 5.70 -11.76 6.43
C VAL A 345 4.70 -12.87 6.72
N VAL A 346 3.91 -12.72 7.77
CA VAL A 346 2.68 -13.50 7.98
C VAL A 346 1.49 -12.66 7.52
N THR A 347 0.72 -13.17 6.58
CA THR A 347 -0.40 -12.44 5.99
C THR A 347 -1.61 -13.34 5.69
N VAL A 348 -2.71 -12.72 5.30
CA VAL A 348 -3.95 -13.42 4.96
C VAL A 348 -3.79 -14.23 3.67
N ASN A 349 -4.22 -15.48 3.68
CA ASN A 349 -4.27 -16.36 2.50
C ASN A 349 -5.38 -15.89 1.53
N GLN A 350 -5.10 -14.81 0.81
CA GLN A 350 -5.99 -14.29 -0.22
C GLN A 350 -5.23 -13.40 -1.22
N GLU A 351 -5.69 -13.39 -2.46
CA GLU A 351 -5.27 -12.39 -3.44
C GLU A 351 -5.64 -10.96 -2.96
N PRO A 352 -4.79 -9.98 -3.25
CA PRO A 352 -3.52 -10.04 -4.01
C PRO A 352 -2.30 -10.42 -3.17
N LEU A 353 -2.43 -10.67 -1.87
CA LEU A 353 -1.29 -10.92 -0.97
C LEU A 353 -0.54 -12.19 -1.36
N THR A 354 -1.27 -13.23 -1.81
CA THR A 354 -0.69 -14.48 -2.30
C THR A 354 0.01 -14.38 -3.67
N GLU A 355 -0.12 -13.23 -4.37
CA GLU A 355 0.71 -12.94 -5.55
C GLU A 355 2.18 -12.66 -5.18
N MET A 356 2.42 -12.25 -3.92
CA MET A 356 3.73 -11.83 -3.40
C MET A 356 4.26 -12.75 -2.31
N ILE A 357 3.37 -13.33 -1.50
CA ILE A 357 3.69 -14.11 -0.31
C ILE A 357 3.17 -15.55 -0.48
N ASP A 358 4.04 -16.50 -0.28
CA ASP A 358 3.76 -17.93 -0.14
C ASP A 358 4.64 -18.54 0.95
N ASP A 359 4.57 -19.85 1.17
CA ASP A 359 5.31 -20.55 2.22
C ASP A 359 6.84 -20.48 2.07
N THR A 360 7.34 -20.04 0.91
CA THR A 360 8.79 -19.89 0.68
C THR A 360 9.35 -18.56 1.20
N VAL A 361 8.50 -17.56 1.45
CA VAL A 361 8.90 -16.20 1.89
C VAL A 361 8.18 -15.72 3.13
N GLY A 362 7.18 -16.46 3.63
CA GLY A 362 6.40 -16.08 4.81
C GLY A 362 5.43 -17.16 5.26
N GLY A 363 4.43 -16.78 6.05
CA GLY A 363 3.36 -17.64 6.51
C GLY A 363 1.98 -17.10 6.10
N LEU A 364 1.01 -18.00 5.95
CA LEU A 364 -0.34 -17.66 5.54
C LEU A 364 -1.36 -18.14 6.60
N PHE A 365 -2.42 -17.35 6.78
CA PHE A 365 -3.56 -17.73 7.63
C PHE A 365 -4.88 -17.29 7.00
N ASP A 366 -6.01 -17.88 7.43
CA ASP A 366 -7.30 -17.56 6.89
C ASP A 366 -7.82 -16.21 7.40
N ARG A 367 -8.47 -15.46 6.53
CA ARG A 367 -8.98 -14.12 6.82
C ARG A 367 -9.96 -14.10 7.98
N GLY A 368 -9.61 -13.33 9.03
CA GLY A 368 -10.42 -13.18 10.24
C GLY A 368 -10.24 -14.30 11.27
N ASP A 369 -9.43 -15.29 10.96
CA ASP A 369 -9.01 -16.34 11.88
C ASP A 369 -7.81 -15.88 12.72
N TYR A 370 -8.07 -15.31 13.91
CA TYR A 370 -7.01 -14.89 14.81
C TYR A 370 -6.30 -16.06 15.51
N VAL A 371 -6.91 -17.25 15.55
CA VAL A 371 -6.27 -18.46 16.09
C VAL A 371 -5.26 -18.99 15.07
N GLY A 372 -5.67 -19.11 13.80
CA GLY A 372 -4.75 -19.46 12.71
C GLY A 372 -3.64 -18.42 12.52
N LEU A 373 -3.94 -17.12 12.73
CA LEU A 373 -2.92 -16.07 12.75
C LEU A 373 -1.89 -16.31 13.87
N ALA A 374 -2.34 -16.59 15.10
CA ALA A 374 -1.45 -16.89 16.22
C ALA A 374 -0.57 -18.09 15.92
N LYS A 375 -1.16 -19.17 15.38
CA LYS A 375 -0.42 -20.36 14.96
C LYS A 375 0.65 -20.03 13.91
N ALA A 376 0.29 -19.33 12.83
CA ALA A 376 1.22 -18.97 11.78
C ALA A 376 2.39 -18.10 12.30
N VAL A 377 2.12 -17.18 13.24
CA VAL A 377 3.16 -16.38 13.89
C VAL A 377 4.08 -17.26 14.73
N CYS A 378 3.55 -18.16 15.57
CA CYS A 378 4.35 -19.08 16.38
C CYS A 378 5.20 -20.04 15.52
N ASP A 379 4.62 -20.60 14.46
CA ASP A 379 5.33 -21.48 13.51
C ASP A 379 6.54 -20.74 12.89
N GLU A 380 6.38 -19.48 12.48
CA GLU A 380 7.48 -18.67 11.94
C GLU A 380 8.53 -18.32 13.02
N LEU A 381 8.11 -17.98 14.22
CA LEU A 381 9.03 -17.65 15.31
C LEU A 381 9.81 -18.86 15.80
N ASN A 382 9.20 -20.04 15.88
CA ASN A 382 9.84 -21.29 16.27
C ASN A 382 10.84 -21.77 15.22
N GLY A 383 10.59 -21.50 13.94
CA GLY A 383 11.43 -21.94 12.82
C GLY A 383 12.60 -21.02 12.48
N HIS A 384 13.49 -20.70 13.43
CA HIS A 384 14.56 -19.69 13.22
C HIS A 384 15.37 -19.89 11.92
N VAL A 385 15.91 -21.10 11.67
CA VAL A 385 16.69 -21.37 10.45
C VAL A 385 15.84 -21.20 9.20
N GLN A 386 14.61 -21.68 9.23
CA GLN A 386 13.68 -21.55 8.10
C GLN A 386 13.31 -20.10 7.86
N ARG A 387 13.07 -19.31 8.93
CA ARG A 387 12.79 -17.88 8.85
C ARG A 387 13.92 -17.10 8.18
N LEU A 388 15.20 -17.42 8.47
CA LEU A 388 16.34 -16.81 7.79
C LEU A 388 16.40 -17.18 6.30
N LYS A 389 16.01 -18.41 5.92
CA LYS A 389 15.90 -18.80 4.50
C LYS A 389 14.80 -18.03 3.82
N LYS A 390 13.62 -17.90 4.44
CA LYS A 390 12.49 -17.11 3.94
C LYS A 390 12.84 -15.63 3.78
N ALA A 391 13.58 -15.05 4.73
CA ALA A 391 14.09 -13.67 4.66
C ALA A 391 14.94 -13.44 3.39
N LYS A 392 15.89 -14.33 3.10
CA LYS A 392 16.71 -14.24 1.87
C LYS A 392 15.88 -14.45 0.60
N ALA A 393 14.97 -15.43 0.60
CA ALA A 393 14.10 -15.71 -0.54
C ALA A 393 13.15 -14.53 -0.81
N GLY A 394 12.59 -13.91 0.24
CA GLY A 394 11.72 -12.74 0.15
C GLY A 394 12.45 -11.54 -0.45
N ARG A 395 13.65 -11.21 0.05
CA ARG A 395 14.48 -10.15 -0.53
C ARG A 395 14.77 -10.39 -2.01
N LYS A 396 15.17 -11.61 -2.36
CA LYS A 396 15.43 -12.02 -3.74
C LYS A 396 14.20 -11.80 -4.62
N ARG A 397 13.01 -12.25 -4.18
CA ARG A 397 11.74 -12.06 -4.88
C ARG A 397 11.45 -10.60 -5.19
N VAL A 398 11.68 -9.69 -4.22
CA VAL A 398 11.48 -8.24 -4.45
C VAL A 398 12.46 -7.70 -5.46
N LEU A 399 13.74 -8.07 -5.37
CA LEU A 399 14.77 -7.62 -6.30
C LEU A 399 14.54 -8.09 -7.75
N GLU A 400 13.88 -9.24 -7.92
CA GLU A 400 13.63 -9.83 -9.25
C GLU A 400 12.29 -9.38 -9.88
N ASN A 401 11.32 -8.88 -9.08
CA ASN A 401 9.95 -8.72 -9.59
C ASN A 401 9.23 -7.45 -9.13
N PHE A 402 9.76 -6.72 -8.15
CA PHE A 402 9.02 -5.64 -7.49
C PHE A 402 9.90 -4.43 -7.17
N THR A 403 10.80 -4.05 -8.07
CA THR A 403 11.60 -2.83 -7.91
C THR A 403 10.85 -1.62 -8.46
N LEU A 404 11.24 -0.41 -8.01
CA LEU A 404 10.71 0.84 -8.60
C LEU A 404 11.17 1.02 -10.05
N GLU A 405 12.33 0.49 -10.39
CA GLU A 405 12.89 0.49 -11.74
C GLU A 405 12.02 -0.34 -12.68
N ASP A 406 11.68 -1.58 -12.33
CA ASP A 406 10.82 -2.46 -13.13
C ASP A 406 9.42 -1.86 -13.31
N GLN A 407 8.87 -1.28 -12.24
CA GLN A 407 7.60 -0.57 -12.30
C GLN A 407 7.66 0.58 -13.29
N ALA A 408 8.70 1.42 -13.20
CA ALA A 408 8.86 2.60 -14.06
C ALA A 408 9.03 2.20 -15.53
N GLU A 409 9.82 1.17 -15.83
CA GLU A 409 10.01 0.65 -17.18
C GLU A 409 8.68 0.15 -17.77
N SER A 410 7.94 -0.65 -17.03
CA SER A 410 6.62 -1.14 -17.44
C SER A 410 5.63 0.01 -17.72
N TYR A 411 5.61 1.04 -16.87
CA TYR A 411 4.75 2.21 -17.10
C TYR A 411 5.17 3.03 -18.31
N GLU A 412 6.49 3.19 -18.55
CA GLU A 412 7.00 3.89 -19.73
C GLU A 412 6.53 3.21 -21.02
N ASP A 413 6.60 1.87 -21.08
CA ASP A 413 6.11 1.09 -22.21
C ASP A 413 4.61 1.27 -22.43
N VAL A 414 3.81 1.24 -21.36
CA VAL A 414 2.36 1.51 -21.43
C VAL A 414 2.10 2.92 -21.96
N PHE A 415 2.82 3.93 -21.48
CA PHE A 415 2.65 5.31 -21.96
C PHE A 415 3.02 5.47 -23.41
N LEU A 416 4.15 4.92 -23.84
CA LEU A 416 4.60 4.96 -25.24
C LEU A 416 3.57 4.32 -26.19
N ARG A 417 3.09 3.12 -25.86
CA ARG A 417 2.05 2.42 -26.64
C ARG A 417 0.73 3.21 -26.67
N SER A 418 0.35 3.84 -25.56
CA SER A 418 -0.88 4.66 -25.50
C SER A 418 -0.78 5.90 -26.40
N VAL A 419 0.39 6.55 -26.45
CA VAL A 419 0.64 7.68 -27.34
C VAL A 419 0.61 7.24 -28.81
N GLN A 420 1.19 6.07 -29.14
CA GLN A 420 1.18 5.52 -30.49
C GLN A 420 -0.25 5.18 -30.94
N LYS A 421 -1.05 4.50 -30.10
CA LYS A 421 -2.45 4.15 -30.42
C LYS A 421 -3.30 5.37 -30.79
N ARG A 422 -3.05 6.53 -30.19
CA ARG A 422 -3.76 7.77 -30.52
C ARG A 422 -3.36 8.29 -31.90
N ARG A 423 -2.05 8.32 -32.21
CA ARG A 423 -1.54 8.79 -33.52
C ARG A 423 -2.07 8.01 -34.72
N TRP A 424 -2.54 6.76 -34.50
CA TRP A 424 -3.16 5.92 -35.54
C TRP A 424 -4.68 6.15 -35.67
N ARG A 425 -5.28 6.91 -34.73
CA ARG A 425 -6.73 7.24 -34.75
C ARG A 425 -7.01 8.64 -35.32
N ASP A 426 -6.01 9.54 -35.27
CA ASP A 426 -6.02 10.87 -35.86
C ASP A 426 -5.52 10.80 -37.33
#